data_ff20826bf6333969a6b1e51817c39c9c
#
_entry.id   ff20826bf6333969a6b1e51817c39c9c
#
_cell.length_a   1.000
_cell.length_b   1.000
_cell.length_c   1.000
_cell.angle_alpha   90.00
_cell.angle_beta   90.00
_cell.angle_gamma   90.00
#
_symmetry.space_group_name_H-M   'P 1'
#
loop_
_entity.id
_entity.type
_entity.pdbx_description
1 polymer ?
#
loop_
_entity_poly.entity_id
_entity_poly.type
_entity_poly.pdbx_seq_one_letter_code
_entity_poly.pdbx_strand_id
1 'polypeptide(L)'
;MKLIYTFIFLSISIFSSGQFYLSSGYSLSLPKQEMKKNIRAVHSLALSGLYRLPGKMDRVQIGADFGWGMYASTRKEQTFTFSNGDITRTDVFYSSMVVQGGLQTRIDLLRNKAITPYLNGKTGYTSFYSNIFVEDPDDPGGCAPLDQRNIIKDGTIYTGYGGGLQIDWSIFSKNSRKNRGWIDLSVNNIQGGNLNYINTKKLVDANNPPVSSDGKPLNITFVNASTQQLHEHQVAEVYTSPLRMLEIKISATFLLN
;
A
#
# COMPACT_ATOMS: atom_id res chain seq x y z
N MET A 1 -9.95 19.07 -33.71
CA MET A 1 -9.37 20.04 -32.77
C MET A 1 -10.43 20.81 -31.96
N LYS A 2 -11.51 21.39 -32.55
CA LYS A 2 -12.53 22.13 -31.79
C LYS A 2 -13.21 21.33 -30.66
N LEU A 3 -13.47 20.05 -30.84
CA LEU A 3 -14.07 19.17 -29.82
C LEU A 3 -13.17 18.99 -28.56
N ILE A 4 -11.86 18.94 -28.75
CA ILE A 4 -10.89 18.78 -27.64
C ILE A 4 -10.86 20.06 -26.80
N TYR A 5 -10.86 21.24 -27.43
CA TYR A 5 -10.91 22.49 -26.69
C TYR A 5 -12.22 22.70 -25.95
N THR A 6 -13.35 22.26 -26.52
CA THR A 6 -14.66 22.32 -25.85
C THR A 6 -14.68 21.39 -24.63
N PHE A 7 -14.07 20.20 -24.73
CA PHE A 7 -13.97 19.25 -23.60
C PHE A 7 -13.04 19.79 -22.49
N ILE A 8 -11.91 20.42 -22.86
CA ILE A 8 -10.99 21.06 -21.92
C ILE A 8 -11.64 22.26 -21.23
N PHE A 9 -12.34 23.10 -21.99
CA PHE A 9 -13.06 24.26 -21.42
C PHE A 9 -14.22 23.84 -20.52
N LEU A 10 -14.96 22.79 -20.86
CA LEU A 10 -16.03 22.23 -20.03
C LEU A 10 -15.47 21.63 -18.72
N SER A 11 -14.32 20.93 -18.80
CA SER A 11 -13.67 20.41 -17.60
C SER A 11 -13.15 21.52 -16.67
N ILE A 12 -12.57 22.61 -17.20
CA ILE A 12 -12.09 23.72 -16.39
C ILE A 12 -13.23 24.44 -15.67
N SER A 13 -14.38 24.62 -16.33
CA SER A 13 -15.56 25.28 -15.71
C SER A 13 -16.22 24.42 -14.61
N ILE A 14 -16.15 23.10 -14.70
CA ILE A 14 -16.63 22.21 -13.64
C ILE A 14 -15.72 22.31 -12.39
N PHE A 15 -14.41 22.46 -12.57
CA PHE A 15 -13.45 22.60 -11.46
C PHE A 15 -13.56 23.95 -10.71
N SER A 16 -14.12 24.98 -11.34
CA SER A 16 -14.25 26.32 -10.73
C SER A 16 -15.26 26.42 -9.58
N SER A 17 -16.20 25.46 -9.44
CA SER A 17 -17.30 25.53 -8.45
C SER A 17 -17.28 24.42 -7.40
N GLY A 18 -16.34 23.49 -7.48
CA GLY A 18 -16.26 22.37 -6.58
C GLY A 18 -15.24 22.56 -5.46
N GLN A 19 -15.27 21.68 -4.49
CA GLN A 19 -14.36 21.65 -3.36
C GLN A 19 -13.41 20.46 -3.51
N PHE A 20 -12.11 20.71 -3.36
CA PHE A 20 -11.10 19.67 -3.40
C PHE A 20 -10.62 19.34 -1.98
N TYR A 21 -10.64 18.07 -1.63
CA TYR A 21 -10.21 17.54 -0.34
C TYR A 21 -8.95 16.71 -0.52
N LEU A 22 -7.94 16.97 0.29
CA LEU A 22 -6.73 16.17 0.37
C LEU A 22 -6.69 15.46 1.73
N SER A 23 -6.44 14.15 1.71
CA SER A 23 -6.33 13.35 2.94
C SER A 23 -5.01 12.61 2.97
N SER A 24 -4.41 12.58 4.17
CA SER A 24 -3.21 11.79 4.45
C SER A 24 -3.40 11.06 5.77
N GLY A 25 -2.98 9.80 5.83
CA GLY A 25 -3.18 9.00 7.02
C GLY A 25 -2.54 7.62 6.98
N TYR A 26 -2.98 6.79 7.89
CA TYR A 26 -2.55 5.42 8.08
C TYR A 26 -3.67 4.45 7.74
N SER A 27 -3.30 3.36 7.09
CA SER A 27 -4.20 2.24 6.77
C SER A 27 -3.64 0.94 7.29
N LEU A 28 -4.49 0.17 7.97
CA LEU A 28 -4.25 -1.19 8.39
C LEU A 28 -5.13 -2.12 7.55
N SER A 29 -4.50 -2.94 6.69
CA SER A 29 -5.23 -3.94 5.93
C SER A 29 -5.03 -5.33 6.55
N LEU A 30 -6.14 -5.96 6.93
CA LEU A 30 -6.18 -7.28 7.54
C LEU A 30 -6.57 -8.31 6.47
N PRO A 31 -5.65 -9.17 6.03
CA PRO A 31 -5.94 -10.24 5.09
C PRO A 31 -7.01 -11.19 5.60
N LYS A 32 -7.83 -11.70 4.68
CA LYS A 32 -8.90 -12.67 4.94
C LYS A 32 -8.66 -13.97 4.18
N GLN A 33 -9.38 -15.02 4.56
CA GLN A 33 -9.36 -16.34 3.90
C GLN A 33 -7.93 -16.88 3.74
N GLU A 34 -7.55 -17.37 2.56
CA GLU A 34 -6.25 -17.98 2.27
C GLU A 34 -5.08 -17.03 2.54
N MET A 35 -5.22 -15.75 2.16
CA MET A 35 -4.19 -14.75 2.36
C MET A 35 -3.82 -14.56 3.84
N LYS A 36 -4.79 -14.73 4.78
CA LYS A 36 -4.57 -14.62 6.23
C LYS A 36 -3.59 -15.66 6.76
N LYS A 37 -3.45 -16.82 6.11
CA LYS A 37 -2.52 -17.89 6.52
C LYS A 37 -1.07 -17.44 6.36
N ASN A 38 -0.81 -16.52 5.42
CA ASN A 38 0.54 -16.17 5.00
C ASN A 38 0.92 -14.72 5.36
N ILE A 39 -0.06 -13.81 5.44
CA ILE A 39 0.13 -12.42 5.80
C ILE A 39 -0.73 -12.09 7.02
N ARG A 40 -0.12 -11.51 8.05
CA ARG A 40 -0.84 -11.13 9.28
C ARG A 40 -1.57 -9.80 9.13
N ALA A 41 -0.87 -8.79 8.66
CA ALA A 41 -1.39 -7.44 8.46
C ALA A 41 -0.50 -6.68 7.47
N VAL A 42 -1.08 -5.69 6.78
CA VAL A 42 -0.36 -4.72 5.96
C VAL A 42 -0.51 -3.34 6.60
N HIS A 43 0.60 -2.71 6.90
CA HIS A 43 0.67 -1.36 7.47
C HIS A 43 1.04 -0.39 6.35
N SER A 44 0.19 0.60 6.07
CA SER A 44 0.36 1.49 4.91
C SER A 44 0.20 2.96 5.27
N LEU A 45 0.96 3.81 4.60
CA LEU A 45 0.62 5.20 4.42
C LEU A 45 -0.47 5.30 3.36
N ALA A 46 -1.47 6.15 3.58
CA ALA A 46 -2.59 6.34 2.67
C ALA A 46 -2.73 7.82 2.33
N LEU A 47 -2.86 8.10 1.03
CA LEU A 47 -3.12 9.42 0.49
C LEU A 47 -4.39 9.36 -0.34
N SER A 48 -5.23 10.38 -0.30
CA SER A 48 -6.37 10.48 -1.21
C SER A 48 -6.72 11.93 -1.52
N GLY A 49 -7.12 12.15 -2.78
CA GLY A 49 -7.64 13.42 -3.27
C GLY A 49 -9.07 13.22 -3.75
N LEU A 50 -10.02 13.96 -3.20
CA LEU A 50 -11.44 13.87 -3.53
C LEU A 50 -11.97 15.23 -3.98
N TYR A 51 -12.71 15.24 -5.06
CA TYR A 51 -13.42 16.39 -5.57
C TYR A 51 -14.91 16.25 -5.32
N ARG A 52 -15.50 17.19 -4.61
CA ARG A 52 -16.93 17.24 -4.33
C ARG A 52 -17.67 17.86 -5.50
N LEU A 53 -18.63 17.14 -6.06
CA LEU A 53 -19.43 17.62 -7.17
C LEU A 53 -20.32 18.79 -6.74
N PRO A 54 -20.47 19.82 -7.57
CA PRO A 54 -21.29 20.97 -7.26
C PRO A 54 -22.79 20.72 -7.46
N GLY A 55 -23.63 21.60 -6.92
CA GLY A 55 -25.06 21.65 -7.16
C GLY A 55 -25.83 20.49 -6.50
N LYS A 56 -26.71 19.84 -7.23
CA LYS A 56 -27.56 18.76 -6.70
C LYS A 56 -26.79 17.49 -6.32
N MET A 57 -25.56 17.35 -6.80
CA MET A 57 -24.68 16.19 -6.54
C MET A 57 -23.66 16.45 -5.44
N ASP A 58 -23.82 17.48 -4.64
CA ASP A 58 -22.89 17.92 -3.61
C ASP A 58 -22.64 16.91 -2.46
N ARG A 59 -23.41 15.83 -2.41
CA ARG A 59 -23.15 14.68 -1.52
C ARG A 59 -22.15 13.69 -2.10
N VAL A 60 -21.85 13.79 -3.41
CA VAL A 60 -20.98 12.86 -4.11
C VAL A 60 -19.61 13.49 -4.23
N GLN A 61 -18.59 12.71 -3.87
CA GLN A 61 -17.19 13.04 -4.07
C GLN A 61 -16.57 11.95 -4.92
N ILE A 62 -15.73 12.33 -5.87
CA ILE A 62 -14.97 11.42 -6.74
C ILE A 62 -13.50 11.80 -6.70
N GLY A 63 -12.62 10.84 -6.85
CA GLY A 63 -11.20 11.12 -6.86
C GLY A 63 -10.35 9.87 -6.91
N ALA A 64 -9.13 9.99 -6.40
CA ALA A 64 -8.16 8.92 -6.39
C ALA A 64 -7.64 8.66 -4.98
N ASP A 65 -7.23 7.42 -4.74
CA ASP A 65 -6.51 7.02 -3.54
C ASP A 65 -5.22 6.29 -3.91
N PHE A 66 -4.24 6.41 -3.01
CA PHE A 66 -2.95 5.77 -3.11
C PHE A 66 -2.57 5.22 -1.73
N GLY A 67 -2.00 4.03 -1.71
CA GLY A 67 -1.47 3.39 -0.52
C GLY A 67 -0.11 2.78 -0.78
N TRP A 68 0.80 2.93 0.17
CA TRP A 68 2.11 2.28 0.16
C TRP A 68 2.39 1.68 1.52
N GLY A 69 2.62 0.37 1.56
CA GLY A 69 2.72 -0.35 2.82
C GLY A 69 3.64 -1.56 2.81
N MET A 70 3.86 -2.09 4.00
CA MET A 70 4.71 -3.24 4.25
C MET A 70 3.94 -4.29 5.05
N TYR A 71 4.15 -5.58 4.72
CA TYR A 71 3.55 -6.69 5.46
C TYR A 71 4.58 -7.66 6.07
N ALA A 72 5.83 -7.61 5.61
CA ALA A 72 6.92 -8.38 6.20
C ALA A 72 8.26 -7.68 5.97
N SER A 73 9.17 -7.81 6.92
CA SER A 73 10.56 -7.39 6.79
C SER A 73 11.43 -8.28 7.67
N THR A 74 12.59 -8.63 7.18
CA THR A 74 13.60 -9.42 7.89
C THR A 74 14.97 -8.86 7.54
N ARG A 75 15.83 -8.73 8.54
CA ARG A 75 17.25 -8.38 8.40
C ARG A 75 18.05 -9.60 8.75
N LYS A 76 19.06 -9.92 7.95
CA LYS A 76 20.04 -10.95 8.20
C LYS A 76 21.44 -10.42 7.99
N GLU A 77 22.31 -10.64 8.96
CA GLU A 77 23.72 -10.36 8.81
C GLU A 77 24.38 -11.46 7.95
N GLN A 78 25.14 -11.07 6.94
CA GLN A 78 25.78 -11.95 5.99
C GLN A 78 27.27 -11.66 5.90
N THR A 79 28.04 -12.67 5.55
CA THR A 79 29.46 -12.53 5.26
C THR A 79 29.63 -12.04 3.83
N PHE A 80 30.37 -10.95 3.66
CA PHE A 80 30.72 -10.37 2.39
C PHE A 80 32.23 -10.46 2.16
N THR A 81 32.65 -10.90 0.97
CA THR A 81 34.04 -10.99 0.58
C THR A 81 34.31 -9.99 -0.52
N PHE A 82 35.22 -9.05 -0.29
CA PHE A 82 35.67 -8.09 -1.27
C PHE A 82 36.57 -8.73 -2.35
N SER A 83 36.75 -8.04 -3.46
CA SER A 83 37.61 -8.50 -4.59
C SER A 83 39.08 -8.69 -4.21
N ASN A 84 39.57 -8.02 -3.17
CA ASN A 84 40.92 -8.18 -2.60
C ASN A 84 41.02 -9.38 -1.64
N GLY A 85 39.92 -10.10 -1.37
CA GLY A 85 39.82 -11.23 -0.46
C GLY A 85 39.55 -10.90 0.97
N ASP A 86 39.39 -9.64 1.34
CA ASP A 86 38.97 -9.23 2.68
C ASP A 86 37.52 -9.68 2.97
N ILE A 87 37.28 -10.12 4.17
CA ILE A 87 35.98 -10.62 4.60
C ILE A 87 35.43 -9.68 5.65
N THR A 88 34.20 -9.20 5.42
CA THR A 88 33.44 -8.39 6.35
C THR A 88 32.05 -8.94 6.53
N ARG A 89 31.27 -8.32 7.43
CA ARG A 89 29.86 -8.63 7.61
C ARG A 89 29.03 -7.47 7.11
N THR A 90 27.95 -7.78 6.42
CA THR A 90 27.00 -6.79 5.93
C THR A 90 25.58 -7.21 6.24
N ASP A 91 24.69 -6.23 6.28
CA ASP A 91 23.27 -6.45 6.49
C ASP A 91 22.53 -6.61 5.18
N VAL A 92 21.73 -7.65 5.13
CA VAL A 92 20.81 -7.91 4.02
C VAL A 92 19.39 -7.75 4.50
N PHE A 93 18.69 -6.79 3.91
CA PHE A 93 17.29 -6.50 4.23
C PHE A 93 16.36 -7.12 3.18
N TYR A 94 15.43 -7.90 3.66
CA TYR A 94 14.38 -8.51 2.87
C TYR A 94 13.06 -7.84 3.24
N SER A 95 12.36 -7.23 2.29
CA SER A 95 11.11 -6.53 2.53
C SER A 95 10.01 -7.01 1.61
N SER A 96 8.81 -7.17 2.14
CA SER A 96 7.61 -7.50 1.38
C SER A 96 6.62 -6.34 1.50
N MET A 97 6.29 -5.75 0.37
CA MET A 97 5.59 -4.48 0.29
C MET A 97 4.35 -4.56 -0.60
N VAL A 98 3.44 -3.62 -0.40
CA VAL A 98 2.23 -3.43 -1.22
C VAL A 98 2.15 -1.98 -1.65
N VAL A 99 1.87 -1.76 -2.93
CA VAL A 99 1.48 -0.48 -3.48
C VAL A 99 0.09 -0.64 -4.08
N GLN A 100 -0.81 0.27 -3.76
CA GLN A 100 -2.14 0.30 -4.36
C GLN A 100 -2.47 1.71 -4.83
N GLY A 101 -3.22 1.80 -5.94
CA GLY A 101 -3.69 3.06 -6.46
C GLY A 101 -4.97 2.86 -7.25
N GLY A 102 -5.89 3.83 -7.16
CA GLY A 102 -7.16 3.67 -7.84
C GLY A 102 -8.07 4.88 -7.74
N LEU A 103 -9.28 4.67 -8.25
CA LEU A 103 -10.36 5.63 -8.16
C LEU A 103 -11.22 5.34 -6.94
N GLN A 104 -11.71 6.40 -6.33
CA GLN A 104 -12.61 6.34 -5.18
C GLN A 104 -13.83 7.21 -5.44
N THR A 105 -15.00 6.69 -5.08
CA THR A 105 -16.27 7.44 -5.01
C THR A 105 -16.78 7.39 -3.59
N ARG A 106 -17.20 8.54 -3.07
CA ARG A 106 -17.76 8.67 -1.72
C ARG A 106 -19.13 9.36 -1.80
N ILE A 107 -20.08 8.90 -0.99
CA ILE A 107 -21.44 9.46 -0.87
C ILE A 107 -21.70 9.80 0.59
N ASP A 108 -21.79 11.08 0.90
CA ASP A 108 -22.11 11.58 2.24
C ASP A 108 -23.59 11.34 2.55
N LEU A 109 -23.89 10.59 3.60
CA LEU A 109 -25.27 10.24 4.01
C LEU A 109 -25.97 11.40 4.72
N LEU A 110 -25.20 12.14 5.52
CA LEU A 110 -25.65 13.36 6.20
C LEU A 110 -24.78 14.52 5.76
N ARG A 111 -25.35 15.73 5.78
CA ARG A 111 -24.61 16.94 5.38
C ARG A 111 -24.65 17.98 6.48
N ASN A 112 -23.61 18.84 6.51
CA ASN A 112 -23.48 19.97 7.43
C ASN A 112 -23.59 19.58 8.91
N LYS A 113 -23.14 18.36 9.24
CA LYS A 113 -23.05 17.87 10.61
C LYS A 113 -21.58 17.78 11.02
N ALA A 114 -21.34 17.97 12.29
CA ALA A 114 -20.03 17.81 12.87
C ALA A 114 -19.48 16.38 12.71
N ILE A 115 -20.36 15.39 12.56
CA ILE A 115 -20.06 14.01 12.20
C ILE A 115 -20.85 13.67 10.94
N THR A 116 -20.17 13.31 9.87
CA THR A 116 -20.74 12.97 8.57
C THR A 116 -20.45 11.52 8.24
N PRO A 117 -21.43 10.61 8.40
CA PRO A 117 -21.29 9.24 7.92
C PRO A 117 -21.37 9.21 6.39
N TYR A 118 -20.63 8.28 5.77
CA TYR A 118 -20.59 8.12 4.33
C TYR A 118 -20.43 6.67 3.90
N LEU A 119 -20.78 6.39 2.66
CA LEU A 119 -20.45 5.16 1.94
C LEU A 119 -19.36 5.47 0.92
N ASN A 120 -18.51 4.49 0.65
CA ASN A 120 -17.51 4.61 -0.41
C ASN A 120 -17.36 3.34 -1.24
N GLY A 121 -17.00 3.53 -2.49
CA GLY A 121 -16.57 2.50 -3.43
C GLY A 121 -15.19 2.84 -3.96
N LYS A 122 -14.39 1.81 -4.21
CA LYS A 122 -13.02 1.92 -4.75
C LYS A 122 -12.82 0.93 -5.87
N THR A 123 -12.00 1.28 -6.85
CA THR A 123 -11.49 0.35 -7.85
C THR A 123 -10.11 0.80 -8.28
N GLY A 124 -9.22 -0.15 -8.54
CA GLY A 124 -7.85 0.21 -8.91
C GLY A 124 -6.98 -1.02 -9.12
N TYR A 125 -5.68 -0.79 -9.01
CA TYR A 125 -4.67 -1.81 -9.12
C TYR A 125 -3.83 -1.86 -7.86
N THR A 126 -3.52 -3.07 -7.40
CA THR A 126 -2.60 -3.33 -6.30
C THR A 126 -1.45 -4.19 -6.79
N SER A 127 -0.24 -3.87 -6.35
CA SER A 127 0.97 -4.63 -6.62
C SER A 127 1.62 -5.05 -5.31
N PHE A 128 1.88 -6.35 -5.20
CA PHE A 128 2.68 -6.96 -4.14
C PHE A 128 4.07 -7.20 -4.70
N TYR A 129 5.09 -6.77 -3.98
CA TYR A 129 6.47 -7.05 -4.36
C TYR A 129 7.33 -7.28 -3.14
N SER A 130 8.33 -8.11 -3.32
CA SER A 130 9.35 -8.32 -2.30
C SER A 130 10.71 -8.02 -2.89
N ASN A 131 11.51 -7.29 -2.16
CA ASN A 131 12.84 -6.86 -2.57
C ASN A 131 13.89 -7.29 -1.57
N ILE A 132 15.11 -7.35 -2.08
CA ILE A 132 16.34 -7.47 -1.32
C ILE A 132 17.12 -6.17 -1.44
N PHE A 133 17.76 -5.78 -0.36
CA PHE A 133 18.67 -4.65 -0.28
C PHE A 133 19.90 -5.10 0.50
N VAL A 134 21.07 -5.05 -0.12
CA VAL A 134 22.35 -5.41 0.47
C VAL A 134 23.08 -4.12 0.81
N GLU A 135 23.30 -3.88 2.09
CA GLU A 135 23.99 -2.69 2.58
C GLU A 135 25.47 -2.73 2.20
N ASP A 136 26.05 -1.58 1.83
CA ASP A 136 27.48 -1.45 1.64
C ASP A 136 28.17 -1.45 3.01
N PRO A 137 29.04 -2.44 3.30
CA PRO A 137 29.74 -2.49 4.58
C PRO A 137 30.75 -1.36 4.77
N ASP A 138 31.21 -0.72 3.68
CA ASP A 138 32.14 0.42 3.74
C ASP A 138 31.42 1.75 3.96
N ASP A 139 30.10 1.81 3.66
CA ASP A 139 29.23 2.98 3.90
C ASP A 139 27.90 2.56 4.57
N PRO A 140 27.95 2.10 5.83
CA PRO A 140 26.75 1.66 6.55
C PRO A 140 25.72 2.79 6.69
N GLY A 141 24.50 2.57 6.21
CA GLY A 141 23.46 3.59 6.16
C GLY A 141 23.57 4.55 4.99
N GLY A 142 24.50 4.34 4.09
CA GLY A 142 24.67 5.09 2.85
C GLY A 142 23.53 4.86 1.85
N CYS A 143 23.47 5.73 0.83
CA CYS A 143 22.43 5.70 -0.19
C CYS A 143 22.69 4.73 -1.34
N ALA A 144 23.89 4.15 -1.45
CA ALA A 144 24.30 3.26 -2.52
C ALA A 144 24.42 1.82 -2.02
N PRO A 145 23.38 0.97 -2.20
CA PRO A 145 23.46 -0.44 -1.83
C PRO A 145 24.38 -1.19 -2.81
N LEU A 146 25.01 -2.27 -2.33
CA LEU A 146 25.76 -3.20 -3.17
C LEU A 146 24.84 -3.94 -4.16
N ASP A 147 23.64 -4.28 -3.74
CA ASP A 147 22.61 -4.89 -4.60
C ASP A 147 21.21 -4.48 -4.12
N GLN A 148 20.35 -4.15 -5.07
CA GLN A 148 18.94 -3.88 -4.82
C GLN A 148 18.10 -4.41 -5.97
N ARG A 149 17.23 -5.39 -5.68
CA ARG A 149 16.38 -5.99 -6.71
C ARG A 149 15.08 -6.53 -6.13
N ASN A 150 14.09 -6.66 -7.02
CA ASN A 150 12.86 -7.35 -6.70
C ASN A 150 13.05 -8.87 -6.83
N ILE A 151 12.66 -9.62 -5.80
CA ILE A 151 12.62 -11.09 -5.79
C ILE A 151 11.40 -11.57 -6.55
N ILE A 152 10.25 -10.97 -6.25
CA ILE A 152 8.98 -11.24 -6.87
C ILE A 152 8.16 -9.95 -6.96
N LYS A 153 7.39 -9.81 -8.02
CA LYS A 153 6.43 -8.73 -8.19
C LYS A 153 5.23 -9.26 -8.96
N ASP A 154 4.05 -9.11 -8.39
CA ASP A 154 2.79 -9.46 -9.03
C ASP A 154 1.70 -8.48 -8.60
N GLY A 155 0.57 -8.47 -9.30
CA GLY A 155 -0.50 -7.55 -8.97
C GLY A 155 -1.81 -7.88 -9.66
N THR A 156 -2.87 -7.27 -9.16
CA THR A 156 -4.22 -7.51 -9.64
C THR A 156 -5.09 -6.26 -9.56
N ILE A 157 -6.12 -6.22 -10.38
CA ILE A 157 -7.20 -5.25 -10.24
C ILE A 157 -7.99 -5.58 -8.98
N TYR A 158 -8.38 -4.55 -8.24
CA TYR A 158 -9.23 -4.69 -7.07
C TYR A 158 -10.48 -3.83 -7.17
N THR A 159 -11.49 -4.26 -6.44
CA THR A 159 -12.68 -3.49 -6.08
C THR A 159 -12.81 -3.46 -4.57
N GLY A 160 -13.37 -2.39 -4.05
CA GLY A 160 -13.61 -2.22 -2.62
C GLY A 160 -14.90 -1.48 -2.38
N TYR A 161 -15.54 -1.80 -1.27
CA TYR A 161 -16.72 -1.10 -0.78
C TYR A 161 -16.68 -1.02 0.73
N GLY A 162 -17.26 0.03 1.25
CA GLY A 162 -17.25 0.26 2.68
C GLY A 162 -17.95 1.55 3.08
N GLY A 163 -17.57 2.06 4.23
CA GLY A 163 -18.08 3.31 4.74
C GLY A 163 -17.21 3.87 5.84
N GLY A 164 -17.56 5.04 6.29
CA GLY A 164 -16.79 5.72 7.31
C GLY A 164 -17.53 6.88 7.95
N LEU A 165 -16.79 7.56 8.81
CA LEU A 165 -17.20 8.75 9.53
C LEU A 165 -16.17 9.85 9.29
N GLN A 166 -16.62 11.01 8.87
CA GLN A 166 -15.83 12.22 8.84
C GLN A 166 -16.23 13.10 10.01
N ILE A 167 -15.25 13.45 10.86
CA ILE A 167 -15.47 14.17 12.13
C ILE A 167 -14.77 15.52 12.00
N ASP A 168 -15.53 16.62 12.13
CA ASP A 168 -15.02 17.98 12.09
C ASP A 168 -14.11 18.25 13.29
N TRP A 169 -12.93 18.82 13.06
CA TRP A 169 -11.99 19.17 14.15
C TRP A 169 -12.55 20.22 15.11
N SER A 170 -13.56 20.99 14.71
CA SER A 170 -14.22 21.96 15.57
C SER A 170 -14.87 21.34 16.81
N ILE A 171 -15.14 20.04 16.79
CA ILE A 171 -15.65 19.31 17.99
C ILE A 171 -14.60 19.34 19.12
N PHE A 172 -13.32 19.30 18.78
CA PHE A 172 -12.22 19.20 19.75
C PHE A 172 -11.66 20.56 20.17
N SER A 173 -11.98 21.66 19.46
CA SER A 173 -11.41 22.97 19.74
C SER A 173 -12.39 24.09 19.46
N LYS A 174 -12.70 24.89 20.48
CA LYS A 174 -13.59 26.07 20.38
C LYS A 174 -13.04 27.17 19.45
N ASN A 175 -11.73 27.19 19.20
CA ASN A 175 -11.04 28.20 18.37
C ASN A 175 -10.92 27.84 16.90
N SER A 176 -11.40 26.68 16.46
CA SER A 176 -11.09 26.14 15.14
C SER A 176 -12.03 26.57 14.01
N ARG A 177 -12.88 27.60 14.19
CA ARG A 177 -13.79 28.11 13.13
C ARG A 177 -13.09 28.52 11.82
N LYS A 178 -11.76 28.67 11.81
CA LYS A 178 -10.97 28.98 10.61
C LYS A 178 -10.31 27.76 9.94
N ASN A 179 -10.15 26.63 10.65
CA ASN A 179 -9.46 25.47 10.10
C ASN A 179 -10.46 24.46 9.53
N ARG A 180 -10.53 24.39 8.19
CA ARG A 180 -11.37 23.42 7.46
C ARG A 180 -10.66 22.06 7.40
N GLY A 181 -10.64 21.36 8.53
CA GLY A 181 -10.02 20.04 8.66
C GLY A 181 -10.97 19.04 9.32
N TRP A 182 -10.78 17.77 8.98
CA TRP A 182 -11.56 16.64 9.50
C TRP A 182 -10.65 15.47 9.83
N ILE A 183 -11.08 14.67 10.80
CA ILE A 183 -10.59 13.31 11.00
C ILE A 183 -11.54 12.38 10.24
N ASP A 184 -10.97 11.51 9.44
CA ASP A 184 -11.70 10.54 8.64
C ASP A 184 -11.37 9.13 9.12
N LEU A 185 -12.40 8.34 9.45
CA LEU A 185 -12.30 6.94 9.86
C LEU A 185 -13.09 6.11 8.87
N SER A 186 -12.48 5.09 8.25
CA SER A 186 -13.20 4.22 7.32
C SER A 186 -12.83 2.76 7.46
N VAL A 187 -13.78 1.92 7.05
CA VAL A 187 -13.61 0.47 6.95
C VAL A 187 -14.08 0.04 5.57
N ASN A 188 -13.20 -0.68 4.84
CA ASN A 188 -13.45 -1.13 3.48
C ASN A 188 -13.18 -2.62 3.35
N ASN A 189 -14.04 -3.32 2.64
CA ASN A 189 -13.79 -4.68 2.19
C ASN A 189 -13.18 -4.63 0.78
N ILE A 190 -11.92 -5.02 0.66
CA ILE A 190 -11.16 -5.03 -0.58
C ILE A 190 -11.09 -6.45 -1.13
N GLN A 191 -11.35 -6.61 -2.42
CA GLN A 191 -11.29 -7.90 -3.10
C GLN A 191 -10.77 -7.75 -4.53
N GLY A 192 -10.01 -8.74 -4.98
CA GLY A 192 -9.41 -8.76 -6.32
C GLY A 192 -9.09 -10.16 -6.80
N GLY A 193 -8.45 -10.26 -7.95
CA GLY A 193 -8.01 -11.51 -8.54
C GLY A 193 -6.90 -12.20 -7.76
N ASN A 194 -6.43 -13.33 -8.29
CA ASN A 194 -5.29 -14.06 -7.73
C ASN A 194 -4.00 -13.25 -7.94
N LEU A 195 -3.10 -13.37 -6.98
CA LEU A 195 -1.75 -12.81 -7.07
C LEU A 195 -0.75 -13.74 -6.35
N ASN A 196 0.49 -13.66 -6.80
CA ASN A 196 1.60 -14.40 -6.25
C ASN A 196 2.42 -13.48 -5.33
N TYR A 197 2.78 -13.98 -4.17
CA TYR A 197 3.57 -13.22 -3.20
C TYR A 197 4.38 -14.14 -2.30
N ILE A 198 5.40 -13.61 -1.66
CA ILE A 198 6.17 -14.29 -0.62
C ILE A 198 6.06 -13.52 0.70
N ASN A 199 6.41 -14.19 1.79
CA ASN A 199 6.55 -13.55 3.10
C ASN A 199 8.01 -13.62 3.55
N THR A 200 8.71 -12.50 3.52
CA THR A 200 10.14 -12.43 3.85
C THR A 200 10.46 -12.79 5.30
N LYS A 201 9.48 -12.87 6.20
CA LYS A 201 9.67 -13.43 7.55
C LYS A 201 9.74 -14.97 7.58
N LYS A 202 9.36 -15.63 6.49
CA LYS A 202 9.34 -17.09 6.35
C LYS A 202 10.45 -17.59 5.41
N LEU A 203 11.54 -16.85 5.27
CA LEU A 203 12.72 -17.29 4.52
C LEU A 203 13.42 -18.42 5.27
N VAL A 204 13.76 -19.48 4.54
CA VAL A 204 14.51 -20.63 5.03
C VAL A 204 15.77 -20.86 4.20
N ASP A 205 16.73 -21.54 4.79
CA ASP A 205 17.97 -21.91 4.11
C ASP A 205 17.68 -22.95 3.01
N ALA A 206 18.33 -22.81 1.86
CA ALA A 206 18.19 -23.74 0.73
C ALA A 206 18.59 -25.18 1.05
N ASN A 207 19.45 -25.39 2.05
CA ASN A 207 19.83 -26.73 2.52
C ASN A 207 18.69 -27.46 3.23
N ASN A 208 17.67 -26.73 3.70
CA ASN A 208 16.48 -27.26 4.35
C ASN A 208 15.23 -26.61 3.75
N PRO A 209 14.90 -26.86 2.48
CA PRO A 209 13.72 -26.25 1.85
C PRO A 209 12.46 -26.68 2.60
N PRO A 210 11.48 -25.78 2.77
CA PRO A 210 10.23 -26.13 3.42
C PRO A 210 9.50 -27.20 2.63
N VAL A 211 9.07 -28.24 3.33
CA VAL A 211 8.27 -29.32 2.76
C VAL A 211 6.82 -29.12 3.22
N SER A 212 5.88 -29.31 2.33
CA SER A 212 4.46 -29.32 2.68
C SER A 212 4.16 -30.46 3.65
N SER A 213 3.26 -30.22 4.62
CA SER A 213 2.83 -31.24 5.59
C SER A 213 2.18 -32.48 4.96
N ASP A 214 1.73 -32.37 3.70
CA ASP A 214 1.13 -33.43 2.89
C ASP A 214 2.09 -34.00 1.82
N GLY A 215 3.38 -33.64 1.87
CA GLY A 215 4.43 -34.13 0.97
C GLY A 215 4.36 -33.62 -0.46
N LYS A 216 3.53 -32.61 -0.74
CA LYS A 216 3.44 -32.01 -2.07
C LYS A 216 4.60 -31.04 -2.30
N PRO A 217 5.11 -30.95 -3.54
CA PRO A 217 6.12 -29.96 -3.85
C PRO A 217 5.55 -28.53 -3.66
N LEU A 218 6.30 -27.70 -2.93
CA LEU A 218 5.99 -26.29 -2.74
C LEU A 218 6.42 -25.49 -3.96
N ASN A 219 5.69 -24.43 -4.27
CA ASN A 219 6.11 -23.45 -5.23
C ASN A 219 7.16 -22.53 -4.57
N ILE A 220 8.44 -22.75 -4.88
CA ILE A 220 9.56 -22.09 -4.22
C ILE A 220 10.25 -21.15 -5.20
N THR A 221 10.62 -19.96 -4.73
CA THR A 221 11.55 -19.08 -5.43
C THR A 221 12.88 -18.99 -4.67
N PHE A 222 13.97 -19.05 -5.41
CA PHE A 222 15.29 -18.81 -4.84
C PHE A 222 15.50 -17.32 -4.66
N VAL A 223 15.85 -16.95 -3.43
CA VAL A 223 16.22 -15.59 -3.07
C VAL A 223 17.76 -15.57 -3.05
N ASN A 224 18.35 -15.35 -4.21
CA ASN A 224 19.78 -15.27 -4.30
C ASN A 224 20.24 -13.82 -4.08
N ALA A 225 20.94 -13.57 -2.98
CA ALA A 225 21.59 -12.29 -2.67
C ALA A 225 22.99 -12.19 -3.32
N SER A 226 23.30 -13.01 -4.31
CA SER A 226 24.64 -13.04 -4.87
C SER A 226 24.88 -11.85 -5.81
N THR A 227 25.63 -10.91 -5.31
CA THR A 227 26.76 -10.37 -6.07
C THR A 227 27.86 -11.45 -6.08
N GLN A 228 28.86 -11.37 -6.93
CA GLN A 228 29.94 -12.38 -7.03
C GLN A 228 30.61 -12.74 -5.68
N GLN A 229 30.29 -12.07 -4.60
CA GLN A 229 30.96 -12.06 -3.31
C GLN A 229 30.04 -12.45 -2.12
N LEU A 230 28.74 -12.39 -2.28
CA LEU A 230 27.77 -12.80 -1.26
C LEU A 230 27.06 -14.06 -1.71
N HIS A 231 27.38 -15.19 -1.09
CA HIS A 231 26.82 -16.48 -1.46
C HIS A 231 25.81 -16.93 -0.44
N GLU A 232 24.58 -16.41 -0.57
CA GLU A 232 23.48 -16.87 0.25
C GLU A 232 22.35 -17.46 -0.61
N HIS A 233 21.93 -18.65 -0.28
CA HIS A 233 20.79 -19.32 -0.89
C HIS A 233 19.62 -19.36 0.11
N GLN A 234 18.84 -18.31 0.17
CA GLN A 234 17.58 -18.35 0.86
C GLN A 234 16.49 -18.80 -0.11
N VAL A 235 15.51 -19.53 0.38
CA VAL A 235 14.31 -19.91 -0.37
C VAL A 235 13.08 -19.36 0.32
N ALA A 236 12.12 -18.93 -0.50
CA ALA A 236 10.81 -18.50 -0.06
C ALA A 236 9.71 -19.28 -0.78
N GLU A 237 8.72 -19.72 -0.03
CA GLU A 237 7.50 -20.27 -0.61
C GLU A 237 6.73 -19.15 -1.32
N VAL A 238 6.32 -19.42 -2.56
CA VAL A 238 5.46 -18.55 -3.33
C VAL A 238 4.01 -18.94 -3.08
N TYR A 239 3.29 -18.06 -2.40
CA TYR A 239 1.88 -18.21 -2.12
C TYR A 239 1.06 -17.62 -3.25
N THR A 240 0.01 -18.33 -3.66
CA THR A 240 -0.99 -17.83 -4.62
C THR A 240 -2.34 -17.77 -3.93
N SER A 241 -2.96 -16.60 -3.92
CA SER A 241 -4.30 -16.46 -3.36
C SER A 241 -5.05 -15.27 -3.98
N PRO A 242 -6.39 -15.29 -3.98
CA PRO A 242 -7.17 -14.10 -4.32
C PRO A 242 -6.92 -12.99 -3.29
N LEU A 243 -6.88 -11.76 -3.77
CA LEU A 243 -6.80 -10.59 -2.90
C LEU A 243 -8.08 -10.46 -2.08
N ARG A 244 -7.98 -10.58 -0.76
CA ARG A 244 -9.09 -10.44 0.19
C ARG A 244 -8.60 -9.76 1.45
N MET A 245 -9.00 -8.50 1.69
CA MET A 245 -8.57 -7.72 2.86
C MET A 245 -9.71 -6.89 3.44
N LEU A 246 -9.65 -6.66 4.76
CA LEU A 246 -10.40 -5.62 5.45
C LEU A 246 -9.44 -4.47 5.71
N GLU A 247 -9.66 -3.34 5.06
CA GLU A 247 -8.91 -2.11 5.26
C GLU A 247 -9.58 -1.27 6.33
N ILE A 248 -8.83 -0.83 7.33
CA ILE A 248 -9.22 0.15 8.35
C ILE A 248 -8.30 1.34 8.17
N LYS A 249 -8.87 2.52 7.91
CA LYS A 249 -8.10 3.74 7.62
C LYS A 249 -8.46 4.84 8.60
N ILE A 250 -7.44 5.54 9.08
CA ILE A 250 -7.56 6.80 9.81
C ILE A 250 -6.74 7.86 9.09
N SER A 251 -7.33 9.02 8.79
CA SER A 251 -6.65 10.10 8.08
C SER A 251 -7.10 11.49 8.52
N ALA A 252 -6.20 12.45 8.36
CA ALA A 252 -6.50 13.87 8.41
C ALA A 252 -6.88 14.33 7.00
N THR A 253 -8.00 15.05 6.89
CA THR A 253 -8.53 15.57 5.63
C THR A 253 -8.60 17.08 5.70
N PHE A 254 -8.16 17.74 4.65
CA PHE A 254 -8.14 19.20 4.51
C PHE A 254 -8.86 19.63 3.25
N LEU A 255 -9.58 20.75 3.33
CA LEU A 255 -10.17 21.40 2.18
C LEU A 255 -9.10 22.32 1.56
N LEU A 256 -8.81 22.08 0.29
CA LEU A 256 -8.01 22.98 -0.54
C LEU A 256 -8.96 23.90 -1.32
N ASN A 257 -8.78 25.20 -1.16
CA ASN A 257 -9.55 26.22 -1.89
C ASN A 257 -8.81 26.66 -3.14
#